data_f08a44e1720365749c9c3710d5d6b2df
#
_entry.id   f08a44e1720365749c9c3710d5d6b2df
#
_cell.length_a   1.000
_cell.length_b   1.000
_cell.length_c   1.000
_cell.angle_alpha   90.00
_cell.angle_beta   90.00
_cell.angle_gamma   90.00
#
_symmetry.space_group_name_H-M   'P 1'
#
loop_
_entity.id
_entity.type
_entity.pdbx_description
1 polymer ?
#
loop_
_entity_poly.entity_id
_entity_poly.type
_entity_poly.pdbx_seq_one_letter_code
_entity_poly.pdbx_strand_id
1 'polypeptide(L)'
;MKASSNITPNTQQIAGLLMKIALVHLRHAYSGGVELYLNQMARYMAEKGEDVTIICRSHADTPPHPNVKFVKLSGFSIGKSHRLWKFAKAVEKHVKESDYDLVYGLAHAWTHDVLRIGAGTSLHMARSLNKPMRIKDRVTHLIEQKAMAPGAYYHVISNSYKSAQEIQEAHHVPKEKITVIHNFVDTNRFDAQRIEKGALELKQQIELDPNKPIFLFLGTGYERKGLKQTLTAFSKLNIDAQLVIVGRETHEGEYIKFAENLGIQDKCKFMGEDKRPELYFTLADCYVLPTLYEPFGFTVIESLACGTPSITTENCGAKEVLNPEVSSVIGADVNPDELAKAMAFWADKKRTTNVSEQCRALALTMDVETVLEKNYQQLLAVYKMKQQSANT
;
A
#
# COMPACT_ATOMS: atom_id res chain seq x y z
N MET A 1 -38.27 49.18 8.48
CA MET A 1 -37.71 48.69 9.73
C MET A 1 -38.00 47.20 9.87
N LYS A 2 -37.03 46.36 9.66
CA LYS A 2 -36.86 45.05 10.24
C LYS A 2 -35.44 44.57 9.84
N ALA A 3 -34.61 44.45 10.83
CA ALA A 3 -33.19 44.07 10.69
C ALA A 3 -33.10 42.59 10.35
N SER A 4 -32.32 42.26 9.34
CA SER A 4 -31.84 40.91 9.07
C SER A 4 -30.60 40.63 9.93
N SER A 5 -30.75 39.73 10.89
CA SER A 5 -29.68 39.23 11.70
C SER A 5 -28.82 38.27 10.89
N ASN A 6 -27.61 38.71 10.53
CA ASN A 6 -26.53 37.84 10.03
C ASN A 6 -26.07 36.93 11.15
N ILE A 7 -26.39 35.65 11.04
CA ILE A 7 -25.76 34.58 11.86
C ILE A 7 -24.48 34.20 11.14
N THR A 8 -23.35 34.76 11.57
CA THR A 8 -22.04 34.23 11.26
C THR A 8 -21.84 32.94 12.05
N PRO A 9 -21.40 31.80 11.43
CA PRO A 9 -21.06 30.63 12.18
C PRO A 9 -19.78 30.92 12.98
N ASN A 10 -19.91 30.75 14.27
CA ASN A 10 -18.84 30.90 15.25
C ASN A 10 -17.81 29.77 15.01
N THR A 11 -16.79 30.06 14.21
CA THR A 11 -15.60 29.21 14.06
C THR A 11 -14.75 29.45 15.30
N GLN A 12 -15.09 28.84 16.42
CA GLN A 12 -14.14 28.66 17.51
C GLN A 12 -13.03 27.76 16.97
N GLN A 13 -11.95 28.36 16.48
CA GLN A 13 -10.63 27.76 16.41
C GLN A 13 -10.34 27.20 17.81
N ILE A 14 -10.42 25.87 17.94
CA ILE A 14 -9.72 25.18 19.01
C ILE A 14 -8.26 25.48 18.73
N ALA A 15 -7.67 26.35 19.53
CA ALA A 15 -6.22 26.55 19.54
C ALA A 15 -5.64 25.16 19.87
N GLY A 16 -5.25 24.43 18.82
CA GLY A 16 -4.72 23.08 18.95
C GLY A 16 -3.40 23.15 19.69
N LEU A 17 -3.30 22.45 20.82
CA LEU A 17 -2.01 22.14 21.40
C LEU A 17 -1.18 21.48 20.29
N LEU A 18 -0.03 22.06 19.97
CA LEU A 18 0.97 21.53 19.05
C LEU A 18 1.41 20.15 19.59
N MET A 19 1.08 19.08 18.87
CA MET A 19 1.41 17.71 19.29
C MET A 19 2.81 17.35 18.78
N LYS A 20 3.68 16.92 19.69
CA LYS A 20 4.97 16.32 19.34
C LYS A 20 4.79 14.87 18.97
N ILE A 21 4.79 14.56 17.70
CA ILE A 21 4.51 13.20 17.22
C ILE A 21 5.75 12.56 16.56
N ALA A 22 6.04 11.33 16.96
CA ALA A 22 7.08 10.51 16.36
C ALA A 22 6.46 9.45 15.44
N LEU A 23 6.90 9.40 14.17
CA LEU A 23 6.63 8.31 13.24
C LEU A 23 7.82 7.36 13.21
N VAL A 24 7.59 6.09 13.50
CA VAL A 24 8.66 5.09 13.61
C VAL A 24 8.62 4.13 12.44
N HIS A 25 9.67 4.13 11.62
CA HIS A 25 9.87 3.15 10.55
C HIS A 25 11.35 2.89 10.32
N LEU A 26 11.72 1.67 9.92
CA LEU A 26 13.12 1.27 9.75
C LEU A 26 13.86 2.14 8.73
N ARG A 27 13.20 2.53 7.66
CA ARG A 27 13.78 3.27 6.54
C ARG A 27 12.82 4.35 6.03
N HIS A 28 13.32 5.54 5.84
CA HIS A 28 12.66 6.55 5.03
C HIS A 28 13.22 6.52 3.61
N ALA A 29 12.33 6.36 2.62
CA ALA A 29 12.64 6.34 1.19
C ALA A 29 11.42 6.79 0.38
N TYR A 30 11.61 7.07 -0.92
CA TYR A 30 10.52 7.48 -1.81
C TYR A 30 9.94 6.32 -2.64
N SER A 31 10.24 5.07 -2.28
CA SER A 31 9.73 3.87 -2.92
C SER A 31 9.33 2.83 -1.87
N GLY A 32 8.22 2.14 -2.12
CA GLY A 32 7.61 1.16 -1.21
C GLY A 32 6.31 1.69 -0.61
N GLY A 33 5.33 0.79 -0.38
CA GLY A 33 3.99 1.19 0.06
C GLY A 33 3.96 1.77 1.47
N VAL A 34 4.76 1.22 2.41
CA VAL A 34 4.83 1.75 3.78
C VAL A 34 5.59 3.07 3.82
N GLU A 35 6.66 3.19 3.02
CA GLU A 35 7.43 4.43 2.88
C GLU A 35 6.59 5.55 2.21
N LEU A 36 5.78 5.22 1.21
CA LEU A 36 4.83 6.15 0.62
C LEU A 36 3.85 6.68 1.68
N TYR A 37 3.26 5.77 2.46
CA TYR A 37 2.37 6.14 3.56
C TYR A 37 3.07 7.02 4.59
N LEU A 38 4.29 6.66 5.03
CA LEU A 38 5.11 7.44 5.96
C LEU A 38 5.29 8.88 5.47
N ASN A 39 5.69 9.05 4.22
CA ASN A 39 5.95 10.37 3.63
C ASN A 39 4.70 11.23 3.57
N GLN A 40 3.60 10.68 3.09
CA GLN A 40 2.34 11.40 2.97
C GLN A 40 1.77 11.78 4.34
N MET A 41 1.81 10.86 5.32
CA MET A 41 1.31 11.12 6.66
C MET A 41 2.17 12.15 7.41
N ALA A 42 3.51 12.05 7.30
CA ALA A 42 4.42 13.02 7.91
C ALA A 42 4.23 14.42 7.34
N ARG A 43 4.10 14.53 5.99
CA ARG A 43 3.80 15.80 5.33
C ARG A 43 2.47 16.36 5.80
N TYR A 44 1.41 15.55 5.76
CA TYR A 44 0.06 15.95 6.13
C TYR A 44 -0.01 16.51 7.57
N MET A 45 0.62 15.83 8.54
CA MET A 45 0.65 16.32 9.92
C MET A 45 1.47 17.60 10.07
N ALA A 46 2.59 17.72 9.37
CA ALA A 46 3.40 18.94 9.38
C ALA A 46 2.65 20.14 8.75
N GLU A 47 1.85 19.92 7.71
CA GLU A 47 0.96 20.92 7.10
C GLU A 47 -0.19 21.33 8.05
N LYS A 48 -0.64 20.43 8.95
CA LYS A 48 -1.56 20.74 10.05
C LYS A 48 -0.90 21.50 11.21
N GLY A 49 0.41 21.70 11.16
CA GLY A 49 1.17 22.45 12.16
C GLY A 49 1.80 21.61 13.27
N GLU A 50 1.71 20.27 13.22
CA GLU A 50 2.27 19.40 14.24
C GLU A 50 3.81 19.35 14.22
N ASP A 51 4.43 19.13 15.38
CA ASP A 51 5.89 18.90 15.49
C ASP A 51 6.21 17.43 15.18
N VAL A 52 6.54 17.17 13.91
CA VAL A 52 6.68 15.81 13.38
C VAL A 52 8.15 15.39 13.33
N THR A 53 8.44 14.23 13.93
CA THR A 53 9.75 13.59 13.88
C THR A 53 9.66 12.20 13.29
N ILE A 54 10.46 11.91 12.26
CA ILE A 54 10.61 10.54 11.72
C ILE A 54 11.81 9.88 12.41
N ILE A 55 11.55 8.83 13.17
CA ILE A 55 12.58 7.99 13.79
C ILE A 55 12.87 6.83 12.84
N CYS A 56 14.10 6.76 12.31
CA CYS A 56 14.49 5.73 11.36
C CYS A 56 15.97 5.32 11.53
N ARG A 57 16.34 4.21 10.89
CA ARG A 57 17.75 3.79 10.81
C ARG A 57 18.49 4.47 9.64
N SER A 58 17.79 4.70 8.55
CA SER A 58 18.30 5.39 7.35
C SER A 58 17.20 6.21 6.72
N HIS A 59 17.56 7.35 6.18
CA HIS A 59 16.66 8.24 5.46
C HIS A 59 17.27 8.71 4.14
N ALA A 60 16.42 9.09 3.18
CA ALA A 60 16.80 9.88 2.03
C ALA A 60 17.16 11.31 2.47
N ASP A 61 17.91 12.01 1.65
CA ASP A 61 18.45 13.34 2.03
C ASP A 61 17.37 14.41 2.18
N THR A 62 16.29 14.31 1.42
CA THR A 62 15.19 15.27 1.46
C THR A 62 14.09 14.78 2.40
N PRO A 63 13.61 15.59 3.37
CA PRO A 63 12.43 15.26 4.15
C PRO A 63 11.14 15.45 3.33
N PRO A 64 10.04 14.79 3.72
CA PRO A 64 8.75 14.93 3.03
C PRO A 64 8.11 16.32 3.17
N HIS A 65 8.54 17.11 4.16
CA HIS A 65 8.17 18.50 4.39
C HIS A 65 9.30 19.20 5.13
N PRO A 66 9.57 20.52 4.90
CA PRO A 66 10.67 21.25 5.56
C PRO A 66 10.65 21.20 7.09
N ASN A 67 9.46 21.14 7.69
CA ASN A 67 9.28 21.10 9.15
C ASN A 67 9.36 19.69 9.75
N VAL A 68 9.56 18.63 8.93
CA VAL A 68 9.72 17.26 9.42
C VAL A 68 11.18 17.02 9.82
N LYS A 69 11.38 16.61 11.06
CA LYS A 69 12.70 16.28 11.62
C LYS A 69 13.03 14.81 11.45
N PHE A 70 14.32 14.49 11.39
CA PHE A 70 14.80 13.10 11.42
C PHE A 70 15.58 12.81 12.70
N VAL A 71 15.28 11.65 13.30
CA VAL A 71 16.14 11.02 14.31
C VAL A 71 16.67 9.72 13.73
N LYS A 72 17.98 9.70 13.46
CA LYS A 72 18.66 8.56 12.86
C LYS A 72 19.24 7.64 13.94
N LEU A 73 18.62 6.49 14.14
CA LEU A 73 19.10 5.46 15.08
C LEU A 73 19.91 4.39 14.33
N SER A 74 21.12 4.75 13.95
CA SER A 74 22.05 3.86 13.24
C SER A 74 23.02 3.18 14.22
N GLY A 75 23.66 2.09 13.77
CA GLY A 75 24.66 1.38 14.56
C GLY A 75 25.13 0.11 13.87
N PHE A 76 26.27 -0.43 14.31
CA PHE A 76 26.80 -1.68 13.77
C PHE A 76 25.80 -2.83 13.94
N SER A 77 25.61 -3.63 12.89
CA SER A 77 24.72 -4.80 12.91
C SER A 77 25.23 -5.91 11.99
N ILE A 78 25.13 -7.14 12.46
CA ILE A 78 25.51 -8.35 11.73
C ILE A 78 24.24 -8.93 11.08
N GLY A 79 24.09 -8.70 9.77
CA GLY A 79 22.95 -9.21 9.00
C GLY A 79 21.61 -8.51 9.27
N LYS A 80 20.57 -8.97 8.55
CA LYS A 80 19.24 -8.33 8.53
C LYS A 80 18.47 -8.48 9.86
N SER A 81 18.52 -9.67 10.46
CA SER A 81 17.79 -9.98 11.70
C SER A 81 18.31 -9.18 12.90
N HIS A 82 19.64 -9.14 13.09
CA HIS A 82 20.26 -8.35 14.15
C HIS A 82 19.98 -6.84 13.97
N ARG A 83 19.94 -6.36 12.73
CA ARG A 83 19.58 -4.98 12.39
C ARG A 83 18.18 -4.62 12.86
N LEU A 84 17.18 -5.46 12.60
CA LEU A 84 15.80 -5.25 13.01
C LEU A 84 15.70 -5.19 14.55
N TRP A 85 16.27 -6.15 15.23
CA TRP A 85 16.24 -6.23 16.69
C TRP A 85 16.92 -5.05 17.37
N LYS A 86 18.13 -4.66 16.88
CA LYS A 86 18.85 -3.49 17.39
C LYS A 86 18.10 -2.18 17.16
N PHE A 87 17.48 -2.04 15.99
CA PHE A 87 16.67 -0.86 15.71
C PHE A 87 15.51 -0.75 16.70
N ALA A 88 14.74 -1.82 16.90
CA ALA A 88 13.63 -1.83 17.85
C ALA A 88 14.07 -1.48 19.29
N LYS A 89 15.22 -2.01 19.76
CA LYS A 89 15.80 -1.63 21.06
C LYS A 89 16.23 -0.16 21.12
N ALA A 90 16.80 0.36 20.04
CA ALA A 90 17.25 1.75 19.98
C ALA A 90 16.03 2.71 20.00
N VAL A 91 14.94 2.35 19.31
CA VAL A 91 13.66 3.09 19.37
C VAL A 91 13.12 3.10 20.81
N GLU A 92 13.07 1.93 21.46
CA GLU A 92 12.58 1.83 22.83
C GLU A 92 13.36 2.75 23.78
N LYS A 93 14.69 2.74 23.71
CA LYS A 93 15.54 3.62 24.52
C LYS A 93 15.26 5.09 24.21
N HIS A 94 15.28 5.47 22.93
CA HIS A 94 15.10 6.85 22.51
C HIS A 94 13.73 7.40 22.92
N VAL A 95 12.66 6.64 22.71
CA VAL A 95 11.29 7.08 23.09
C VAL A 95 11.15 7.27 24.60
N LYS A 96 11.75 6.39 25.41
CA LYS A 96 11.75 6.53 26.89
C LYS A 96 12.50 7.78 27.38
N GLU A 97 13.48 8.24 26.62
CA GLU A 97 14.32 9.42 26.96
C GLU A 97 13.78 10.72 26.31
N SER A 98 12.66 10.65 25.57
CA SER A 98 12.06 11.75 24.82
C SER A 98 10.68 12.12 25.39
N ASP A 99 10.22 13.31 25.01
CA ASP A 99 8.94 13.91 25.44
C ASP A 99 7.88 13.92 24.32
N TYR A 100 7.82 12.85 23.51
CA TYR A 100 6.79 12.73 22.47
C TYR A 100 5.39 12.55 23.11
N ASP A 101 4.44 13.35 22.64
CA ASP A 101 3.03 13.22 23.01
C ASP A 101 2.42 11.92 22.47
N LEU A 102 2.79 11.58 21.22
CA LEU A 102 2.30 10.37 20.55
C LEU A 102 3.41 9.71 19.72
N VAL A 103 3.51 8.38 19.82
CA VAL A 103 4.42 7.56 19.02
C VAL A 103 3.60 6.69 18.07
N TYR A 104 3.75 6.90 16.77
CA TYR A 104 3.05 6.17 15.71
C TYR A 104 4.01 5.19 15.03
N GLY A 105 3.88 3.91 15.37
CA GLY A 105 4.67 2.82 14.79
C GLY A 105 4.12 2.36 13.43
N LEU A 106 4.97 2.25 12.42
CA LEU A 106 4.57 1.75 11.09
C LEU A 106 5.11 0.36 10.79
N ALA A 107 6.16 -0.08 11.44
CA ALA A 107 6.70 -1.44 11.43
C ALA A 107 8.05 -1.52 12.20
N HIS A 108 8.50 -2.73 12.50
CA HIS A 108 9.84 -3.08 12.97
C HIS A 108 10.28 -2.46 14.31
N ALA A 109 9.34 -1.97 15.11
CA ALA A 109 9.55 -1.53 16.50
C ALA A 109 8.41 -2.05 17.37
N TRP A 110 8.63 -2.11 18.68
CA TRP A 110 7.64 -2.55 19.67
C TRP A 110 7.23 -1.45 20.64
N THR A 111 7.76 -0.23 20.49
CA THR A 111 7.41 0.92 21.33
C THR A 111 6.64 1.93 20.51
N HIS A 112 5.36 2.08 20.80
CA HIS A 112 4.43 2.99 20.14
C HIS A 112 3.15 3.13 20.97
N ASP A 113 2.41 4.20 20.74
CA ASP A 113 1.05 4.39 21.26
C ASP A 113 0.02 3.84 20.26
N VAL A 114 0.23 4.10 18.97
CA VAL A 114 -0.57 3.58 17.88
C VAL A 114 0.32 2.77 16.94
N LEU A 115 -0.14 1.59 16.53
CA LEU A 115 0.54 0.76 15.54
C LEU A 115 -0.28 0.72 14.25
N ARG A 116 0.36 1.00 13.11
CA ARG A 116 -0.24 0.78 11.79
C ARG A 116 0.28 -0.50 11.16
N ILE A 117 -0.63 -1.39 10.81
CA ILE A 117 -0.30 -2.61 10.06
C ILE A 117 -0.54 -2.36 8.57
N GLY A 118 0.56 -2.15 7.84
CA GLY A 118 0.53 -1.90 6.40
C GLY A 118 1.08 -3.05 5.55
N ALA A 119 1.87 -3.94 6.14
CA ALA A 119 2.55 -5.04 5.44
C ALA A 119 1.97 -6.44 5.75
N GLY A 120 0.87 -6.52 6.50
CA GLY A 120 0.35 -7.79 7.02
C GLY A 120 1.26 -8.39 8.10
N THR A 121 1.08 -9.68 8.42
CA THR A 121 1.90 -10.39 9.40
C THR A 121 2.91 -11.32 8.73
N SER A 122 4.09 -11.47 9.34
CA SER A 122 5.13 -12.38 8.84
C SER A 122 4.68 -13.85 8.81
N LEU A 123 3.82 -14.23 9.76
CA LEU A 123 3.27 -15.58 9.84
C LEU A 123 2.33 -15.90 8.66
N HIS A 124 1.35 -15.02 8.37
CA HIS A 124 0.40 -15.23 7.27
C HIS A 124 1.08 -15.13 5.90
N MET A 125 2.07 -14.25 5.74
CA MET A 125 2.86 -14.21 4.51
C MET A 125 3.60 -15.54 4.27
N ALA A 126 4.23 -16.13 5.29
CA ALA A 126 4.91 -17.41 5.15
C ALA A 126 3.94 -18.56 4.80
N ARG A 127 2.76 -18.59 5.46
CA ARG A 127 1.70 -19.57 5.19
C ARG A 127 1.16 -19.46 3.76
N SER A 128 0.83 -18.25 3.30
CA SER A 128 0.28 -18.02 1.96
C SER A 128 1.24 -18.39 0.83
N LEU A 129 2.54 -18.31 1.08
CA LEU A 129 3.57 -18.74 0.13
C LEU A 129 4.00 -20.20 0.30
N ASN A 130 3.39 -20.93 1.24
CA ASN A 130 3.77 -22.28 1.63
C ASN A 130 5.29 -22.42 1.87
N LYS A 131 5.87 -21.43 2.57
CA LYS A 131 7.32 -21.37 2.86
C LYS A 131 7.58 -21.33 4.35
N PRO A 132 8.62 -22.04 4.81
CA PRO A 132 9.02 -21.96 6.20
C PRO A 132 9.51 -20.54 6.53
N MET A 133 9.24 -20.09 7.76
CA MET A 133 9.74 -18.81 8.25
C MET A 133 11.28 -18.85 8.35
N ARG A 134 11.94 -17.97 7.62
CA ARG A 134 13.39 -17.77 7.70
C ARG A 134 13.77 -17.07 9.01
N ILE A 135 15.05 -17.06 9.39
CA ILE A 135 15.54 -16.40 10.62
C ILE A 135 15.05 -14.93 10.70
N LYS A 136 15.10 -14.21 9.58
CA LYS A 136 14.59 -12.82 9.53
C LYS A 136 13.10 -12.76 9.88
N ASP A 137 12.29 -13.66 9.34
CA ASP A 137 10.84 -13.68 9.52
C ASP A 137 10.48 -14.03 10.95
N ARG A 138 11.21 -14.96 11.58
CA ARG A 138 11.08 -15.29 13.02
C ARG A 138 11.39 -14.08 13.91
N VAL A 139 12.46 -13.33 13.60
CA VAL A 139 12.80 -12.12 14.36
C VAL A 139 11.75 -11.04 14.14
N THR A 140 11.21 -10.88 12.92
CA THR A 140 10.11 -9.96 12.64
C THR A 140 8.88 -10.37 13.44
N HIS A 141 8.52 -11.65 13.47
CA HIS A 141 7.41 -12.18 14.26
C HIS A 141 7.58 -11.92 15.77
N LEU A 142 8.78 -12.09 16.32
CA LEU A 142 9.05 -11.74 17.72
C LEU A 142 8.89 -10.23 18.00
N ILE A 143 9.24 -9.38 17.04
CA ILE A 143 8.99 -7.93 17.15
C ILE A 143 7.49 -7.65 17.09
N GLU A 144 6.74 -8.30 16.19
CA GLU A 144 5.29 -8.21 16.07
C GLU A 144 4.60 -8.64 17.39
N GLN A 145 5.01 -9.76 17.96
CA GLN A 145 4.48 -10.24 19.27
C GLN A 145 4.68 -9.22 20.39
N LYS A 146 5.87 -8.60 20.47
CA LYS A 146 6.12 -7.55 21.48
C LYS A 146 5.33 -6.28 21.19
N ALA A 147 5.23 -5.90 19.90
CA ALA A 147 4.51 -4.71 19.46
C ALA A 147 3.01 -4.77 19.75
N MET A 148 2.44 -5.98 19.70
CA MET A 148 1.01 -6.23 19.91
C MET A 148 0.69 -6.94 21.23
N ALA A 149 1.66 -7.00 22.16
CA ALA A 149 1.41 -7.52 23.51
C ALA A 149 0.39 -6.66 24.27
N PRO A 150 -0.40 -7.24 25.16
CA PRO A 150 -1.31 -6.49 26.03
C PRO A 150 -0.58 -5.35 26.76
N GLY A 151 -1.11 -4.13 26.67
CA GLY A 151 -0.51 -2.93 27.28
C GLY A 151 0.62 -2.27 26.48
N ALA A 152 1.06 -2.85 25.36
CA ALA A 152 2.12 -2.26 24.51
C ALA A 152 1.61 -1.16 23.58
N TYR A 153 0.30 -0.99 23.42
CA TYR A 153 -0.34 -0.06 22.50
C TYR A 153 -1.70 0.39 23.05
N TYR A 154 -2.14 1.57 22.66
CA TYR A 154 -3.51 2.03 22.88
C TYR A 154 -4.43 1.54 21.76
N HIS A 155 -3.97 1.64 20.49
CA HIS A 155 -4.79 1.34 19.34
C HIS A 155 -3.97 0.80 18.14
N VAL A 156 -4.63 0.03 17.27
CA VAL A 156 -4.06 -0.48 16.02
C VAL A 156 -4.89 0.01 14.84
N ILE A 157 -4.22 0.52 13.81
CA ILE A 157 -4.83 0.86 12.53
C ILE A 157 -4.42 -0.20 11.51
N SER A 158 -5.38 -0.89 10.93
CA SER A 158 -5.17 -1.87 9.85
C SER A 158 -5.54 -1.27 8.49
N ASN A 159 -4.81 -1.64 7.44
CA ASN A 159 -5.10 -1.19 6.08
C ASN A 159 -6.18 -2.01 5.36
N SER A 160 -6.67 -3.09 5.97
CA SER A 160 -7.74 -3.94 5.44
C SER A 160 -8.38 -4.78 6.55
N TYR A 161 -9.61 -5.24 6.35
CA TYR A 161 -10.25 -6.22 7.24
C TYR A 161 -9.50 -7.54 7.23
N LYS A 162 -8.96 -7.94 6.06
CA LYS A 162 -8.07 -9.11 5.94
C LYS A 162 -6.88 -8.99 6.90
N SER A 163 -6.14 -7.89 6.88
CA SER A 163 -5.00 -7.68 7.79
C SER A 163 -5.44 -7.54 9.25
N ALA A 164 -6.62 -6.97 9.52
CA ALA A 164 -7.20 -6.91 10.85
C ALA A 164 -7.48 -8.30 11.41
N GLN A 165 -8.05 -9.19 10.60
CA GLN A 165 -8.28 -10.58 10.98
C GLN A 165 -6.95 -11.32 11.24
N GLU A 166 -5.95 -11.15 10.38
CA GLU A 166 -4.63 -11.78 10.55
C GLU A 166 -3.95 -11.41 11.89
N ILE A 167 -4.05 -10.15 12.32
CA ILE A 167 -3.47 -9.74 13.61
C ILE A 167 -4.28 -10.23 14.80
N GLN A 168 -5.60 -10.36 14.68
CA GLN A 168 -6.41 -11.01 15.71
C GLN A 168 -6.03 -12.49 15.87
N GLU A 169 -5.87 -13.21 14.76
CA GLU A 169 -5.50 -14.63 14.77
C GLU A 169 -4.06 -14.86 15.25
N ALA A 170 -3.10 -14.05 14.81
CA ALA A 170 -1.68 -14.25 15.11
C ALA A 170 -1.24 -13.67 16.47
N HIS A 171 -1.88 -12.59 16.92
CA HIS A 171 -1.41 -11.80 18.06
C HIS A 171 -2.51 -11.51 19.08
N HIS A 172 -3.72 -12.03 18.89
CA HIS A 172 -4.87 -11.90 19.82
C HIS A 172 -5.23 -10.44 20.15
N VAL A 173 -5.01 -9.52 19.20
CA VAL A 173 -5.39 -8.11 19.36
C VAL A 173 -6.92 -8.02 19.44
N PRO A 174 -7.50 -7.42 20.50
CA PRO A 174 -8.95 -7.27 20.64
C PRO A 174 -9.55 -6.44 19.49
N LYS A 175 -10.70 -6.86 18.98
CA LYS A 175 -11.37 -6.22 17.84
C LYS A 175 -11.66 -4.73 18.08
N GLU A 176 -12.06 -4.38 19.31
CA GLU A 176 -12.36 -3.01 19.73
C GLU A 176 -11.14 -2.08 19.75
N LYS A 177 -9.93 -2.65 19.72
CA LYS A 177 -8.67 -1.91 19.59
C LYS A 177 -8.18 -1.78 18.15
N ILE A 178 -8.96 -2.24 17.17
CA ILE A 178 -8.57 -2.18 15.74
C ILE A 178 -9.55 -1.28 14.99
N THR A 179 -9.01 -0.29 14.29
CA THR A 179 -9.75 0.46 13.27
C THR A 179 -9.20 0.11 11.90
N VAL A 180 -10.07 -0.20 10.95
CA VAL A 180 -9.68 -0.41 9.55
C VAL A 180 -9.79 0.91 8.81
N ILE A 181 -8.66 1.37 8.27
CA ILE A 181 -8.58 2.51 7.37
C ILE A 181 -7.79 2.07 6.15
N HIS A 182 -8.51 1.85 5.03
CA HIS A 182 -7.92 1.42 3.77
C HIS A 182 -6.83 2.38 3.30
N ASN A 183 -5.95 1.92 2.42
CA ASN A 183 -4.93 2.77 1.84
C ASN A 183 -5.56 3.80 0.88
N PHE A 184 -4.76 4.80 0.53
CA PHE A 184 -5.13 5.90 -0.36
C PHE A 184 -4.47 5.75 -1.73
N VAL A 185 -4.92 6.57 -2.67
CA VAL A 185 -4.26 6.81 -3.94
C VAL A 185 -4.08 8.31 -4.18
N ASP A 186 -2.94 8.71 -4.72
CA ASP A 186 -2.70 10.08 -5.19
C ASP A 186 -3.42 10.29 -6.53
N THR A 187 -4.64 10.76 -6.47
CA THR A 187 -5.51 10.95 -7.64
C THR A 187 -5.04 12.08 -8.56
N ASN A 188 -4.09 12.92 -8.13
CA ASN A 188 -3.45 13.92 -8.97
C ASN A 188 -2.31 13.32 -9.80
N ARG A 189 -1.53 12.40 -9.22
CA ARG A 189 -0.48 11.67 -9.92
C ARG A 189 -1.07 10.64 -10.88
N PHE A 190 -2.03 9.84 -10.41
CA PHE A 190 -2.70 8.79 -11.18
C PHE A 190 -3.96 9.35 -11.85
N ASP A 191 -3.74 10.24 -12.83
CA ASP A 191 -4.79 10.90 -13.61
C ASP A 191 -4.54 10.70 -15.11
N ALA A 192 -5.30 9.78 -15.72
CA ALA A 192 -5.13 9.42 -17.12
C ALA A 192 -5.21 10.61 -18.07
N GLN A 193 -6.06 11.61 -17.79
CA GLN A 193 -6.22 12.78 -18.68
C GLN A 193 -4.95 13.64 -18.68
N ARG A 194 -4.28 13.77 -17.54
CA ARG A 194 -3.04 14.56 -17.41
C ARG A 194 -1.84 13.90 -18.06
N ILE A 195 -1.82 12.57 -18.12
CA ILE A 195 -0.65 11.79 -18.55
C ILE A 195 -0.88 11.04 -19.85
N GLU A 196 -2.02 11.24 -20.51
CA GLU A 196 -2.41 10.56 -21.75
C GLU A 196 -1.31 10.63 -22.84
N LYS A 197 -0.76 11.82 -23.06
CA LYS A 197 0.31 12.01 -24.04
C LYS A 197 1.53 11.14 -23.74
N GLY A 198 2.00 11.12 -22.48
CA GLY A 198 3.13 10.30 -22.06
C GLY A 198 2.83 8.79 -22.15
N ALA A 199 1.60 8.37 -21.90
CA ALA A 199 1.18 6.99 -22.07
C ALA A 199 1.15 6.57 -23.53
N LEU A 200 0.69 7.43 -24.44
CA LEU A 200 0.72 7.19 -25.88
C LEU A 200 2.16 7.13 -26.43
N GLU A 201 3.04 8.05 -26.00
CA GLU A 201 4.47 8.01 -26.34
C GLU A 201 5.11 6.71 -25.87
N LEU A 202 4.84 6.28 -24.62
CA LEU A 202 5.33 5.00 -24.09
C LEU A 202 4.80 3.81 -24.91
N LYS A 203 3.50 3.82 -25.25
CA LYS A 203 2.88 2.77 -26.08
C LYS A 203 3.59 2.60 -27.42
N GLN A 204 3.96 3.71 -28.08
CA GLN A 204 4.72 3.70 -29.33
C GLN A 204 6.16 3.22 -29.10
N GLN A 205 6.84 3.73 -28.05
CA GLN A 205 8.22 3.38 -27.72
C GLN A 205 8.43 1.89 -27.49
N ILE A 206 7.46 1.22 -26.85
CA ILE A 206 7.53 -0.21 -26.57
C ILE A 206 6.81 -1.07 -27.63
N GLU A 207 6.43 -0.45 -28.75
CA GLU A 207 5.87 -1.11 -29.93
C GLU A 207 4.63 -1.97 -29.62
N LEU A 208 3.66 -1.42 -28.87
CA LEU A 208 2.38 -2.07 -28.65
C LEU A 208 1.42 -1.80 -29.82
N ASP A 209 0.76 -2.85 -30.30
CA ASP A 209 -0.29 -2.76 -31.30
C ASP A 209 -1.54 -2.11 -30.68
N PRO A 210 -2.01 -0.96 -31.21
CA PRO A 210 -3.17 -0.26 -30.67
C PRO A 210 -4.50 -1.01 -30.85
N ASN A 211 -4.55 -2.02 -31.74
CA ASN A 211 -5.76 -2.79 -32.03
C ASN A 211 -5.94 -4.00 -31.12
N LYS A 212 -4.89 -4.40 -30.39
CA LYS A 212 -4.90 -5.56 -29.50
C LYS A 212 -5.15 -5.15 -28.06
N PRO A 213 -5.94 -5.91 -27.28
CA PRO A 213 -6.06 -5.71 -25.85
C PRO A 213 -4.70 -5.77 -25.14
N ILE A 214 -4.48 -4.83 -24.21
CA ILE A 214 -3.26 -4.71 -23.43
C ILE A 214 -3.56 -5.05 -21.98
N PHE A 215 -3.00 -6.17 -21.50
CA PHE A 215 -2.99 -6.52 -20.09
C PHE A 215 -1.71 -6.02 -19.43
N LEU A 216 -1.81 -5.53 -18.21
CA LEU A 216 -0.68 -5.07 -17.41
C LEU A 216 -0.52 -5.95 -16.17
N PHE A 217 0.67 -6.48 -15.96
CA PHE A 217 1.14 -6.98 -14.67
C PHE A 217 2.18 -6.01 -14.12
N LEU A 218 1.98 -5.48 -12.91
CA LEU A 218 2.90 -4.51 -12.32
C LEU A 218 3.16 -4.79 -10.85
N GLY A 219 4.43 -4.90 -10.49
CA GLY A 219 4.85 -5.01 -9.11
C GLY A 219 6.15 -5.78 -8.89
N THR A 220 6.76 -5.59 -7.72
CA THR A 220 7.99 -6.27 -7.28
C THR A 220 7.66 -7.59 -6.57
N GLY A 221 8.47 -8.64 -6.82
CA GLY A 221 8.28 -9.97 -6.24
C GLY A 221 7.23 -10.78 -6.99
N TYR A 222 7.58 -11.17 -8.20
CA TYR A 222 6.72 -11.82 -9.18
C TYR A 222 6.03 -13.09 -8.67
N GLU A 223 6.74 -13.89 -7.86
CA GLU A 223 6.16 -15.11 -7.27
C GLU A 223 4.94 -14.78 -6.41
N ARG A 224 5.09 -13.89 -5.43
CA ARG A 224 4.01 -13.51 -4.51
C ARG A 224 2.84 -12.84 -5.23
N LYS A 225 3.13 -12.09 -6.27
CA LYS A 225 2.13 -11.37 -7.07
C LYS A 225 1.48 -12.22 -8.17
N GLY A 226 1.94 -13.46 -8.38
CA GLY A 226 1.29 -14.43 -9.25
C GLY A 226 1.63 -14.28 -10.73
N LEU A 227 2.86 -13.86 -11.10
CA LEU A 227 3.21 -13.72 -12.53
C LEU A 227 3.16 -15.06 -13.28
N LYS A 228 3.54 -16.19 -12.66
CA LYS A 228 3.41 -17.50 -13.32
C LYS A 228 1.96 -17.82 -13.65
N GLN A 229 1.04 -17.53 -12.72
CA GLN A 229 -0.40 -17.70 -12.94
C GLN A 229 -0.91 -16.78 -14.06
N THR A 230 -0.43 -15.52 -14.10
CA THR A 230 -0.75 -14.57 -15.18
C THR A 230 -0.29 -15.11 -16.54
N LEU A 231 0.97 -15.55 -16.66
CA LEU A 231 1.51 -16.12 -17.90
C LEU A 231 0.76 -17.36 -18.34
N THR A 232 0.44 -18.27 -17.39
CA THR A 232 -0.35 -19.48 -17.68
C THR A 232 -1.76 -19.14 -18.12
N ALA A 233 -2.44 -18.19 -17.49
CA ALA A 233 -3.77 -17.75 -17.89
C ALA A 233 -3.74 -17.06 -19.26
N PHE A 234 -2.76 -16.19 -19.48
CA PHE A 234 -2.57 -15.48 -20.75
C PHE A 234 -2.34 -16.43 -21.92
N SER A 235 -1.59 -17.53 -21.72
CA SER A 235 -1.36 -18.55 -22.77
C SER A 235 -2.62 -19.31 -23.17
N LYS A 236 -3.67 -19.30 -22.33
CA LYS A 236 -4.96 -19.97 -22.60
C LYS A 236 -5.98 -19.07 -23.31
N LEU A 237 -5.64 -17.78 -23.52
CA LEU A 237 -6.54 -16.85 -24.21
C LEU A 237 -6.64 -17.17 -25.70
N ASN A 238 -7.87 -17.29 -26.19
CA ASN A 238 -8.17 -17.47 -27.62
C ASN A 238 -8.33 -16.12 -28.34
N ILE A 239 -7.62 -15.08 -27.87
CA ILE A 239 -7.63 -13.73 -28.44
C ILE A 239 -6.20 -13.27 -28.69
N ASP A 240 -6.02 -12.42 -29.67
CA ASP A 240 -4.73 -11.81 -29.95
C ASP A 240 -4.55 -10.56 -29.07
N ALA A 241 -3.87 -10.74 -27.94
CA ALA A 241 -3.65 -9.74 -26.91
C ALA A 241 -2.16 -9.58 -26.59
N GLN A 242 -1.82 -8.54 -25.84
CA GLN A 242 -0.45 -8.22 -25.41
C GLN A 242 -0.40 -8.15 -23.88
N LEU A 243 0.72 -8.61 -23.29
CA LEU A 243 0.96 -8.55 -21.85
C LEU A 243 2.22 -7.73 -21.57
N VAL A 244 2.04 -6.64 -20.83
CA VAL A 244 3.16 -5.80 -20.36
C VAL A 244 3.46 -6.17 -18.91
N ILE A 245 4.73 -6.48 -18.61
CA ILE A 245 5.21 -6.90 -17.30
C ILE A 245 6.20 -5.87 -16.78
N VAL A 246 5.86 -5.19 -15.67
CA VAL A 246 6.66 -4.13 -15.08
C VAL A 246 6.99 -4.47 -13.62
N GLY A 247 8.25 -4.33 -13.25
CA GLY A 247 8.68 -4.53 -11.87
C GLY A 247 10.09 -5.05 -11.76
N ARG A 248 10.58 -5.09 -10.53
CA ARG A 248 11.91 -5.61 -10.24
C ARG A 248 11.83 -7.05 -9.73
N GLU A 249 12.52 -7.95 -10.42
CA GLU A 249 12.70 -9.34 -10.01
C GLU A 249 14.14 -9.80 -10.22
N THR A 250 14.70 -10.46 -9.21
CA THR A 250 16.09 -10.94 -9.27
C THR A 250 16.26 -12.07 -10.29
N HIS A 251 15.20 -12.87 -10.47
CA HIS A 251 15.17 -14.05 -11.35
C HIS A 251 14.23 -13.84 -12.54
N GLU A 252 14.19 -12.64 -13.10
CA GLU A 252 13.31 -12.31 -14.24
C GLU A 252 13.51 -13.25 -15.43
N GLY A 253 14.76 -13.68 -15.71
CA GLY A 253 15.06 -14.64 -16.77
C GLY A 253 14.32 -15.98 -16.67
N GLU A 254 13.96 -16.43 -15.47
CA GLU A 254 13.15 -17.64 -15.29
C GLU A 254 11.71 -17.44 -15.81
N TYR A 255 11.15 -16.24 -15.66
CA TYR A 255 9.81 -15.90 -16.13
C TYR A 255 9.77 -15.69 -17.65
N ILE A 256 10.83 -15.10 -18.22
CA ILE A 256 11.00 -14.99 -19.67
C ILE A 256 11.03 -16.38 -20.29
N LYS A 257 11.88 -17.27 -19.76
CA LYS A 257 11.95 -18.65 -20.22
C LYS A 257 10.64 -19.43 -20.02
N PHE A 258 9.88 -19.11 -18.96
CA PHE A 258 8.57 -19.68 -18.74
C PHE A 258 7.56 -19.23 -19.81
N ALA A 259 7.58 -17.94 -20.20
CA ALA A 259 6.77 -17.43 -21.31
C ALA A 259 7.16 -18.07 -22.66
N GLU A 260 8.46 -18.30 -22.92
CA GLU A 260 8.96 -19.03 -24.08
C GLU A 260 8.38 -20.46 -24.14
N ASN A 261 8.44 -21.19 -23.01
CA ASN A 261 7.91 -22.56 -22.92
C ASN A 261 6.38 -22.62 -23.13
N LEU A 262 5.67 -21.53 -22.86
CA LEU A 262 4.24 -21.40 -23.13
C LEU A 262 3.93 -20.91 -24.56
N GLY A 263 4.93 -20.57 -25.37
CA GLY A 263 4.78 -20.06 -26.73
C GLY A 263 4.14 -18.66 -26.81
N ILE A 264 4.32 -17.83 -25.79
CA ILE A 264 3.72 -16.48 -25.71
C ILE A 264 4.73 -15.36 -25.58
N GLN A 265 6.04 -15.64 -25.68
CA GLN A 265 7.08 -14.65 -25.48
C GLN A 265 6.92 -13.41 -26.37
N ASP A 266 6.54 -13.59 -27.63
CA ASP A 266 6.39 -12.50 -28.61
C ASP A 266 5.21 -11.58 -28.29
N LYS A 267 4.29 -12.03 -27.42
CA LYS A 267 3.15 -11.26 -26.92
C LYS A 267 3.42 -10.60 -25.57
N CYS A 268 4.58 -10.87 -24.95
CA CYS A 268 4.97 -10.38 -23.63
C CYS A 268 6.09 -9.33 -23.74
N LYS A 269 5.91 -8.19 -23.08
CA LYS A 269 6.93 -7.13 -22.96
C LYS A 269 7.40 -7.04 -21.51
N PHE A 270 8.62 -7.53 -21.23
CA PHE A 270 9.27 -7.41 -19.91
C PHE A 270 10.02 -6.08 -19.84
N MET A 271 9.56 -5.15 -19.04
CA MET A 271 10.06 -3.77 -18.99
C MET A 271 11.06 -3.53 -17.84
N GLY A 272 11.23 -4.51 -16.93
CA GLY A 272 12.00 -4.27 -15.71
C GLY A 272 11.34 -3.23 -14.79
N GLU A 273 12.14 -2.57 -13.95
CA GLU A 273 11.64 -1.53 -13.03
C GLU A 273 11.50 -0.18 -13.74
N ASP A 274 10.30 0.39 -13.73
CA ASP A 274 10.04 1.78 -14.15
C ASP A 274 9.38 2.56 -12.98
N LYS A 275 9.77 3.82 -12.82
CA LYS A 275 9.26 4.71 -11.77
C LYS A 275 8.00 5.47 -12.16
N ARG A 276 7.46 5.20 -13.34
CA ARG A 276 6.27 5.84 -13.93
C ARG A 276 5.10 4.86 -14.07
N PRO A 277 4.68 4.16 -13.00
CA PRO A 277 3.60 3.17 -13.07
C PRO A 277 2.30 3.76 -13.63
N GLU A 278 2.05 5.04 -13.40
CA GLU A 278 0.88 5.77 -13.90
C GLU A 278 0.74 5.71 -15.42
N LEU A 279 1.84 5.74 -16.17
CA LEU A 279 1.81 5.63 -17.64
C LEU A 279 1.34 4.24 -18.08
N TYR A 280 1.83 3.19 -17.40
CA TYR A 280 1.46 1.80 -17.71
C TYR A 280 0.00 1.50 -17.37
N PHE A 281 -0.50 2.01 -16.24
CA PHE A 281 -1.92 1.88 -15.94
C PHE A 281 -2.78 2.59 -16.99
N THR A 282 -2.37 3.78 -17.43
CA THR A 282 -3.13 4.56 -18.42
C THR A 282 -3.18 3.89 -19.79
N LEU A 283 -2.11 3.22 -20.23
CA LEU A 283 -2.07 2.54 -21.54
C LEU A 283 -2.76 1.17 -21.54
N ALA A 284 -2.99 0.55 -20.37
CA ALA A 284 -3.56 -0.79 -20.27
C ALA A 284 -5.09 -0.80 -20.36
N ASP A 285 -5.65 -1.86 -20.93
CA ASP A 285 -7.09 -2.12 -20.92
C ASP A 285 -7.54 -2.80 -19.63
N CYS A 286 -6.64 -3.58 -18.98
CA CYS A 286 -6.91 -4.21 -17.70
C CYS A 286 -5.61 -4.48 -16.91
N TYR A 287 -5.62 -4.19 -15.63
CA TYR A 287 -4.56 -4.53 -14.69
C TYR A 287 -4.79 -5.91 -14.08
N VAL A 288 -3.76 -6.76 -14.06
CA VAL A 288 -3.85 -8.16 -13.61
C VAL A 288 -2.91 -8.41 -12.43
N LEU A 289 -3.48 -8.64 -11.26
CA LEU A 289 -2.76 -8.91 -10.02
C LEU A 289 -3.30 -10.18 -9.31
N PRO A 290 -3.01 -11.39 -9.82
CA PRO A 290 -3.48 -12.63 -9.19
C PRO A 290 -2.59 -13.02 -8.02
N THR A 291 -2.57 -12.18 -6.99
CA THR A 291 -1.63 -12.28 -5.88
C THR A 291 -1.94 -13.45 -4.95
N LEU A 292 -0.88 -14.11 -4.46
CA LEU A 292 -0.97 -15.14 -3.43
C LEU A 292 -1.07 -14.54 -2.01
N TYR A 293 -0.58 -13.33 -1.84
CA TYR A 293 -0.66 -12.58 -0.59
C TYR A 293 -0.45 -11.09 -0.83
N GLU A 294 -1.45 -10.29 -0.54
CA GLU A 294 -1.34 -8.82 -0.58
C GLU A 294 -2.16 -8.23 0.57
N PRO A 295 -1.55 -7.59 1.56
CA PRO A 295 -2.26 -7.00 2.71
C PRO A 295 -3.33 -5.98 2.31
N PHE A 296 -3.02 -5.15 1.30
CA PHE A 296 -4.00 -4.28 0.65
C PHE A 296 -3.87 -4.33 -0.87
N GLY A 297 -2.83 -3.72 -1.46
CA GLY A 297 -2.62 -3.64 -2.90
C GLY A 297 -2.81 -2.23 -3.46
N PHE A 298 -1.88 -1.34 -3.18
CA PHE A 298 -1.87 0.04 -3.72
C PHE A 298 -2.06 0.06 -5.24
N THR A 299 -1.38 -0.83 -5.95
CA THR A 299 -1.41 -0.90 -7.42
C THR A 299 -2.82 -1.15 -7.99
N VAL A 300 -3.73 -1.77 -7.22
CA VAL A 300 -5.13 -1.97 -7.63
C VAL A 300 -5.86 -0.64 -7.66
N ILE A 301 -5.77 0.16 -6.58
CA ILE A 301 -6.45 1.46 -6.54
C ILE A 301 -5.75 2.51 -7.41
N GLU A 302 -4.44 2.36 -7.66
CA GLU A 302 -3.67 3.17 -8.62
C GLU A 302 -4.15 2.92 -10.06
N SER A 303 -4.43 1.66 -10.44
CA SER A 303 -5.00 1.34 -11.74
C SER A 303 -6.40 1.94 -11.91
N LEU A 304 -7.27 1.83 -10.89
CA LEU A 304 -8.59 2.44 -10.90
C LEU A 304 -8.52 3.96 -11.03
N ALA A 305 -7.56 4.61 -10.36
CA ALA A 305 -7.37 6.06 -10.47
C ALA A 305 -7.00 6.50 -11.89
N CYS A 306 -6.27 5.67 -12.64
CA CYS A 306 -6.03 5.84 -14.07
C CYS A 306 -7.20 5.39 -14.96
N GLY A 307 -8.34 5.05 -14.40
CA GLY A 307 -9.52 4.58 -15.14
C GLY A 307 -9.36 3.17 -15.71
N THR A 308 -8.46 2.34 -15.17
CA THR A 308 -8.17 1.01 -15.67
C THR A 308 -8.73 -0.04 -14.74
N PRO A 309 -9.64 -0.92 -15.22
CA PRO A 309 -10.23 -1.98 -14.42
C PRO A 309 -9.16 -3.00 -14.00
N SER A 310 -9.43 -3.76 -12.93
CA SER A 310 -8.46 -4.67 -12.37
C SER A 310 -9.00 -6.08 -12.15
N ILE A 311 -8.11 -7.08 -12.27
CA ILE A 311 -8.35 -8.45 -11.82
C ILE A 311 -7.45 -8.71 -10.63
N THR A 312 -8.02 -9.15 -9.51
CA THR A 312 -7.26 -9.55 -8.34
C THR A 312 -7.84 -10.83 -7.71
N THR A 313 -7.43 -11.18 -6.50
CA THR A 313 -7.82 -12.42 -5.83
C THR A 313 -8.43 -12.17 -4.46
N GLU A 314 -9.08 -13.21 -3.90
CA GLU A 314 -9.51 -13.23 -2.50
C GLU A 314 -8.36 -13.00 -1.50
N ASN A 315 -7.10 -13.18 -1.92
CA ASN A 315 -5.90 -12.93 -1.10
C ASN A 315 -5.45 -11.46 -1.07
N CYS A 316 -6.10 -10.56 -1.82
CA CYS A 316 -5.80 -9.14 -1.90
C CYS A 316 -6.75 -8.33 -1.01
N GLY A 317 -6.22 -7.55 -0.09
CA GLY A 317 -7.05 -6.69 0.77
C GLY A 317 -7.83 -5.61 0.02
N ALA A 318 -7.36 -5.17 -1.16
CA ALA A 318 -8.09 -4.20 -1.97
C ALA A 318 -9.44 -4.70 -2.47
N LYS A 319 -9.70 -6.03 -2.50
CA LYS A 319 -11.02 -6.58 -2.83
C LYS A 319 -12.17 -5.96 -2.01
N GLU A 320 -11.86 -5.51 -0.79
CA GLU A 320 -12.82 -4.93 0.15
C GLU A 320 -13.43 -3.60 -0.33
N VAL A 321 -12.76 -2.94 -1.27
CA VAL A 321 -13.17 -1.66 -1.84
C VAL A 321 -13.58 -1.78 -3.31
N LEU A 322 -13.53 -2.98 -3.89
CA LEU A 322 -13.86 -3.23 -5.30
C LEU A 322 -15.33 -3.58 -5.50
N ASN A 323 -15.80 -3.39 -6.73
CA ASN A 323 -17.12 -3.84 -7.19
C ASN A 323 -17.02 -4.48 -8.59
N PRO A 324 -18.04 -5.26 -9.03
CA PRO A 324 -17.99 -5.98 -10.30
C PRO A 324 -17.99 -5.09 -11.56
N GLU A 325 -18.31 -3.82 -11.44
CA GLU A 325 -18.35 -2.88 -12.58
C GLU A 325 -16.94 -2.48 -13.04
N VAL A 326 -15.96 -2.53 -12.11
CA VAL A 326 -14.58 -2.07 -12.33
C VAL A 326 -13.54 -3.15 -12.06
N SER A 327 -13.95 -4.35 -11.62
CA SER A 327 -13.00 -5.40 -11.25
C SER A 327 -13.58 -6.80 -11.29
N SER A 328 -12.67 -7.79 -11.39
CA SER A 328 -12.96 -9.18 -11.10
C SER A 328 -12.10 -9.66 -9.93
N VAL A 329 -12.73 -10.33 -8.96
CA VAL A 329 -12.03 -10.96 -7.84
C VAL A 329 -12.16 -12.48 -8.03
N ILE A 330 -11.02 -13.15 -8.26
CA ILE A 330 -10.96 -14.60 -8.46
C ILE A 330 -10.62 -15.32 -7.14
N GLY A 331 -10.82 -16.64 -7.13
CA GLY A 331 -10.59 -17.49 -5.96
C GLY A 331 -9.19 -17.39 -5.34
N ALA A 332 -9.08 -17.73 -4.05
CA ALA A 332 -7.85 -17.71 -3.29
C ALA A 332 -6.78 -18.70 -3.78
N ASP A 333 -7.19 -19.77 -4.46
CA ASP A 333 -6.32 -20.78 -5.08
C ASP A 333 -5.62 -20.29 -6.35
N VAL A 334 -6.03 -19.11 -6.84
CA VAL A 334 -5.45 -18.44 -8.02
C VAL A 334 -5.44 -19.34 -9.25
N ASN A 335 -6.61 -19.95 -9.54
CA ASN A 335 -6.76 -20.86 -10.64
C ASN A 335 -6.53 -20.16 -12.00
N PRO A 336 -5.57 -20.62 -12.85
CA PRO A 336 -5.30 -19.98 -14.14
C PRO A 336 -6.46 -20.01 -15.15
N ASP A 337 -7.38 -21.00 -15.06
CA ASP A 337 -8.55 -21.06 -15.95
C ASP A 337 -9.60 -20.02 -15.57
N GLU A 338 -9.80 -19.78 -14.27
CA GLU A 338 -10.66 -18.71 -13.78
C GLU A 338 -10.07 -17.33 -14.14
N LEU A 339 -8.75 -17.18 -13.96
CA LEU A 339 -8.03 -15.97 -14.35
C LEU A 339 -8.14 -15.71 -15.86
N ALA A 340 -7.98 -16.73 -16.70
CA ALA A 340 -8.13 -16.60 -18.16
C ALA A 340 -9.55 -16.15 -18.55
N LYS A 341 -10.59 -16.69 -17.91
CA LYS A 341 -11.98 -16.24 -18.12
C LYS A 341 -12.17 -14.77 -17.74
N ALA A 342 -11.62 -14.35 -16.61
CA ALA A 342 -11.68 -12.94 -16.19
C ALA A 342 -10.91 -12.03 -17.16
N MET A 343 -9.74 -12.46 -17.65
CA MET A 343 -8.98 -11.71 -18.67
C MET A 343 -9.77 -11.62 -19.97
N ALA A 344 -10.35 -12.72 -20.47
CA ALA A 344 -11.18 -12.71 -21.69
C ALA A 344 -12.39 -11.77 -21.56
N PHE A 345 -13.06 -11.76 -20.40
CA PHE A 345 -14.18 -10.85 -20.10
C PHE A 345 -13.76 -9.38 -20.24
N TRP A 346 -12.63 -8.98 -19.65
CA TRP A 346 -12.16 -7.60 -19.70
C TRP A 346 -11.62 -7.20 -21.08
N ALA A 347 -11.03 -8.14 -21.83
CA ALA A 347 -10.62 -7.92 -23.21
C ALA A 347 -11.82 -7.65 -24.14
N ASP A 348 -12.91 -8.42 -23.98
CA ASP A 348 -14.15 -8.24 -24.75
C ASP A 348 -14.87 -6.95 -24.37
N LYS A 349 -14.96 -6.65 -23.05
CA LYS A 349 -15.59 -5.43 -22.53
C LYS A 349 -14.85 -4.16 -22.97
N LYS A 350 -13.57 -4.25 -23.28
CA LYS A 350 -12.62 -3.16 -23.53
C LYS A 350 -12.79 -1.98 -22.57
N ARG A 351 -11.74 -1.24 -22.32
CA ARG A 351 -11.80 -0.02 -21.53
C ARG A 351 -12.64 1.04 -22.27
N THR A 352 -13.91 1.15 -21.94
CA THR A 352 -14.82 2.20 -22.43
C THR A 352 -14.74 3.42 -21.53
N THR A 353 -15.21 4.57 -22.02
CA THR A 353 -15.32 5.80 -21.23
C THR A 353 -16.10 5.56 -19.93
N ASN A 354 -17.21 4.85 -19.99
CA ASN A 354 -18.04 4.52 -18.81
C ASN A 354 -17.26 3.71 -17.76
N VAL A 355 -16.54 2.65 -18.16
CA VAL A 355 -15.70 1.86 -17.24
C VAL A 355 -14.61 2.71 -16.62
N SER A 356 -13.95 3.56 -17.43
CA SER A 356 -12.91 4.46 -16.94
C SER A 356 -13.43 5.47 -15.92
N GLU A 357 -14.59 6.03 -16.16
CA GLU A 357 -15.25 6.96 -15.23
C GLU A 357 -15.66 6.28 -13.92
N GLN A 358 -16.20 5.08 -13.98
CA GLN A 358 -16.54 4.27 -12.79
C GLN A 358 -15.29 3.90 -11.97
N CYS A 359 -14.20 3.48 -12.62
CA CYS A 359 -12.92 3.23 -11.96
C CYS A 359 -12.43 4.50 -11.24
N ARG A 360 -12.42 5.63 -11.95
CA ARG A 360 -11.98 6.92 -11.41
C ARG A 360 -12.85 7.38 -10.24
N ALA A 361 -14.15 7.29 -10.36
CA ALA A 361 -15.10 7.67 -9.31
C ALA A 361 -14.87 6.85 -8.02
N LEU A 362 -14.64 5.55 -8.15
CA LEU A 362 -14.33 4.70 -7.01
C LEU A 362 -12.98 5.10 -6.36
N ALA A 363 -11.94 5.34 -7.17
CA ALA A 363 -10.63 5.75 -6.67
C ALA A 363 -10.66 7.10 -5.93
N LEU A 364 -11.48 8.05 -6.38
CA LEU A 364 -11.67 9.36 -5.72
C LEU A 364 -12.20 9.23 -4.28
N THR A 365 -12.94 8.17 -3.96
CA THR A 365 -13.38 7.92 -2.57
C THR A 365 -12.24 7.56 -1.63
N MET A 366 -11.08 7.19 -2.20
CA MET A 366 -9.85 6.79 -1.50
C MET A 366 -8.72 7.81 -1.75
N ASP A 367 -9.05 9.06 -2.07
CA ASP A 367 -8.05 10.09 -2.28
C ASP A 367 -7.17 10.30 -1.04
N VAL A 368 -5.93 10.66 -1.27
CA VAL A 368 -4.87 10.77 -0.25
C VAL A 368 -5.29 11.66 0.92
N GLU A 369 -5.84 12.84 0.67
CA GLU A 369 -6.23 13.78 1.72
C GLU A 369 -7.36 13.23 2.60
N THR A 370 -8.38 12.65 1.97
CA THR A 370 -9.52 12.04 2.67
C THR A 370 -9.09 10.91 3.61
N VAL A 371 -8.18 10.06 3.16
CA VAL A 371 -7.73 8.91 3.95
C VAL A 371 -6.75 9.35 5.05
N LEU A 372 -5.87 10.31 4.77
CA LEU A 372 -4.94 10.84 5.78
C LEU A 372 -5.69 11.58 6.87
N GLU A 373 -6.75 12.33 6.55
CA GLU A 373 -7.60 12.96 7.57
C GLU A 373 -8.22 11.92 8.51
N LYS A 374 -8.77 10.81 7.99
CA LYS A 374 -9.29 9.71 8.82
C LYS A 374 -8.22 9.15 9.77
N ASN A 375 -6.99 8.94 9.27
CA ASN A 375 -5.88 8.47 10.10
C ASN A 375 -5.51 9.51 11.17
N TYR A 376 -5.44 10.78 10.81
CA TYR A 376 -5.11 11.87 11.73
C TYR A 376 -6.16 12.00 12.86
N GLN A 377 -7.44 11.94 12.53
CA GLN A 377 -8.51 11.95 13.53
C GLN A 377 -8.43 10.75 14.51
N GLN A 378 -8.03 9.58 14.01
CA GLN A 378 -7.79 8.42 14.88
C GLN A 378 -6.59 8.64 15.81
N LEU A 379 -5.51 9.26 15.32
CA LEU A 379 -4.35 9.61 16.17
C LEU A 379 -4.74 10.63 17.25
N LEU A 380 -5.51 11.66 16.91
CA LEU A 380 -6.02 12.64 17.86
C LEU A 380 -6.92 12.01 18.93
N ALA A 381 -7.76 11.04 18.55
CA ALA A 381 -8.59 10.30 19.51
C ALA A 381 -7.71 9.54 20.54
N VAL A 382 -6.67 8.86 20.08
CA VAL A 382 -5.73 8.15 20.96
C VAL A 382 -4.94 9.13 21.84
N TYR A 383 -4.49 10.25 21.28
CA TYR A 383 -3.81 11.29 22.07
C TYR A 383 -4.68 11.77 23.24
N LYS A 384 -5.95 12.08 22.98
CA LYS A 384 -6.92 12.48 24.03
C LYS A 384 -7.10 11.40 25.10
N MET A 385 -7.23 10.13 24.70
CA MET A 385 -7.31 8.99 25.64
C MET A 385 -6.06 8.89 26.53
N LYS A 386 -4.87 9.04 25.94
CA LYS A 386 -3.58 9.01 26.65
C LYS A 386 -3.49 10.13 27.70
N GLN A 387 -3.91 11.36 27.36
CA GLN A 387 -3.93 12.49 28.28
C GLN A 387 -4.90 12.26 29.45
N GLN A 388 -6.06 11.69 29.20
CA GLN A 388 -7.03 11.35 30.27
C GLN A 388 -6.48 10.29 31.24
N SER A 389 -5.79 9.28 30.70
CA SER A 389 -5.19 8.20 31.49
C SER A 389 -3.98 8.67 32.33
N ALA A 390 -3.30 9.77 31.95
CA ALA A 390 -2.19 10.33 32.69
C ALA A 390 -2.66 11.24 33.85
N ASN A 391 -3.91 11.71 33.82
CA ASN A 391 -4.53 12.59 34.85
C ASN A 391 -5.36 11.82 35.90
N THR A 392 -5.51 10.50 35.72
CA THR A 392 -6.14 9.57 36.68
C THR A 392 -5.09 8.74 37.40
#